data_8f0aebe3b3063d70eac346506738216f
#
_entry.id   8f0aebe3b3063d70eac346506738216f
#
_cell.length_a   1.000
_cell.length_b   1.000
_cell.length_c   1.000
_cell.angle_alpha   90.00
_cell.angle_beta   90.00
_cell.angle_gamma   90.00
#
_symmetry.space_group_name_H-M   'P 1'
#
loop_
_entity.id
_entity.type
_entity.pdbx_description
1 polymer ?
#
loop_
_entity_poly.entity_id
_entity_poly.type
_entity_poly.pdbx_seq_one_letter_code
_entity_poly.pdbx_strand_id
1 'polypeptide(L)'
;SIQAYYVSNGDTVKAGDPLVAVDSTSVASAIAELQTVMDELDEALQEEAEASAEDTISATAEGRVKAIYAGEGDRVWDVISDQGALMLLSLDGLMAVDIEDDETLAMGDTVQVLRPDGTALSGRIAQVANGKATVTVSDEDAAYGERVTVTDGQGATLGEGELYIHSELKVTGY
;
A
#
# COMPACT_ATOMS: atom_id res chain seq x y z
N SER A 1 26.41 7.83 -35.64
CA SER A 1 26.75 6.88 -36.71
C SER A 1 28.04 6.13 -36.36
N ILE A 2 28.23 4.94 -36.92
CA ILE A 2 29.47 4.18 -36.77
C ILE A 2 30.52 4.83 -37.65
N GLN A 3 31.69 5.17 -37.10
CA GLN A 3 32.78 5.82 -37.80
C GLN A 3 33.79 4.80 -38.35
N ALA A 4 34.11 3.78 -37.58
CA ALA A 4 35.02 2.73 -37.99
C ALA A 4 34.84 1.45 -37.19
N TYR A 5 35.13 0.31 -37.83
CA TYR A 5 35.33 -0.97 -37.15
C TYR A 5 36.82 -1.24 -37.05
N TYR A 6 37.28 -1.69 -35.89
CA TYR A 6 38.68 -2.07 -35.64
C TYR A 6 38.89 -3.56 -35.67
N VAL A 7 37.82 -4.34 -35.88
CA VAL A 7 37.82 -5.80 -35.86
C VAL A 7 37.04 -6.34 -37.05
N SER A 8 37.41 -7.53 -37.50
CA SER A 8 36.77 -8.28 -38.57
C SER A 8 36.23 -9.61 -38.06
N ASN A 9 35.36 -10.24 -38.86
CA ASN A 9 34.78 -11.54 -38.52
C ASN A 9 35.88 -12.60 -38.38
N GLY A 10 36.01 -13.20 -37.21
CA GLY A 10 37.03 -14.22 -36.91
C GLY A 10 38.22 -13.71 -36.09
N ASP A 11 38.34 -12.42 -35.84
CA ASP A 11 39.41 -11.86 -35.01
C ASP A 11 39.24 -12.26 -33.53
N THR A 12 40.37 -12.46 -32.85
CA THR A 12 40.41 -12.70 -31.41
C THR A 12 40.74 -11.40 -30.71
N VAL A 13 39.86 -10.96 -29.79
CA VAL A 13 40.03 -9.72 -29.01
C VAL A 13 40.31 -10.00 -27.56
N LYS A 14 40.98 -9.08 -26.87
CA LYS A 14 41.24 -9.12 -25.44
C LYS A 14 40.36 -8.08 -24.75
N ALA A 15 40.16 -8.26 -23.42
CA ALA A 15 39.47 -7.26 -22.63
C ALA A 15 40.22 -5.92 -22.69
N GLY A 16 39.51 -4.85 -23.13
CA GLY A 16 40.05 -3.50 -23.32
C GLY A 16 40.39 -3.14 -24.79
N ASP A 17 40.33 -4.07 -25.71
CA ASP A 17 40.59 -3.77 -27.13
C ASP A 17 39.43 -2.97 -27.73
N PRO A 18 39.71 -1.91 -28.53
CA PRO A 18 38.67 -1.15 -29.20
C PRO A 18 38.02 -1.97 -30.31
N LEU A 19 36.71 -2.10 -30.31
CA LEU A 19 35.96 -2.87 -31.32
C LEU A 19 35.36 -1.99 -32.42
N VAL A 20 34.84 -0.84 -32.04
CA VAL A 20 34.12 0.07 -32.94
C VAL A 20 34.28 1.52 -32.47
N ALA A 21 34.48 2.42 -33.39
CA ALA A 21 34.37 3.87 -33.14
C ALA A 21 32.96 4.36 -33.50
N VAL A 22 32.29 4.99 -32.56
CA VAL A 22 30.99 5.63 -32.76
C VAL A 22 31.14 7.15 -32.72
N ASP A 23 30.31 7.84 -33.47
CA ASP A 23 30.26 9.30 -33.43
C ASP A 23 29.67 9.75 -32.07
N SER A 24 30.52 10.38 -31.26
CA SER A 24 30.12 10.92 -29.94
C SER A 24 29.12 12.05 -30.06
N THR A 25 29.06 12.74 -31.19
CA THR A 25 28.13 13.84 -31.46
C THR A 25 26.67 13.30 -31.49
N SER A 26 26.46 12.13 -32.13
CA SER A 26 25.14 11.51 -32.21
C SER A 26 24.66 10.98 -30.86
N VAL A 27 25.56 10.53 -29.98
CA VAL A 27 25.25 10.11 -28.62
C VAL A 27 24.91 11.32 -27.74
N ALA A 28 25.71 12.40 -27.84
CA ALA A 28 25.46 13.64 -27.13
C ALA A 28 24.13 14.28 -27.54
N SER A 29 23.79 14.27 -28.83
CA SER A 29 22.49 14.76 -29.32
C SER A 29 21.34 13.92 -28.81
N ALA A 30 21.46 12.58 -28.77
CA ALA A 30 20.42 11.71 -28.23
C ALA A 30 20.21 11.90 -26.72
N ILE A 31 21.29 12.12 -25.98
CA ILE A 31 21.20 12.43 -24.54
C ILE A 31 20.50 13.79 -24.33
N ALA A 32 20.86 14.82 -25.09
CA ALA A 32 20.23 16.13 -24.99
C ALA A 32 18.72 16.08 -25.35
N GLU A 33 18.37 15.30 -26.37
CA GLU A 33 16.96 15.10 -26.75
C GLU A 33 16.16 14.38 -25.67
N LEU A 34 16.74 13.34 -25.05
CA LEU A 34 16.12 12.64 -23.91
C LEU A 34 15.98 13.55 -22.69
N GLN A 35 16.97 14.39 -22.40
CA GLN A 35 16.89 15.37 -21.32
C GLN A 35 15.76 16.36 -21.55
N THR A 36 15.61 16.87 -22.78
CA THR A 36 14.50 17.78 -23.13
C THR A 36 13.14 17.10 -22.94
N VAL A 37 12.98 15.84 -23.33
CA VAL A 37 11.73 15.08 -23.15
C VAL A 37 11.45 14.84 -21.65
N MET A 38 12.48 14.60 -20.86
CA MET A 38 12.32 14.47 -19.40
C MET A 38 11.89 15.77 -18.75
N ASP A 39 12.51 16.90 -19.14
CA ASP A 39 12.14 18.22 -18.62
C ASP A 39 10.71 18.61 -19.01
N GLU A 40 10.29 18.34 -20.26
CA GLU A 40 8.91 18.55 -20.73
C GLU A 40 7.89 17.66 -19.97
N LEU A 41 8.26 16.43 -19.65
CA LEU A 41 7.41 15.51 -18.90
C LEU A 41 7.28 15.94 -17.43
N ASP A 42 8.37 16.39 -16.82
CA ASP A 42 8.37 16.91 -15.45
C ASP A 42 7.52 18.19 -15.34
N GLU A 43 7.61 19.09 -16.34
CA GLU A 43 6.77 20.29 -16.40
C GLU A 43 5.28 19.95 -16.58
N ALA A 44 4.96 19.00 -17.46
CA ALA A 44 3.60 18.50 -17.66
C ALA A 44 3.03 17.84 -16.40
N LEU A 45 3.84 17.07 -15.67
CA LEU A 45 3.44 16.47 -14.40
C LEU A 45 3.19 17.52 -13.31
N GLN A 46 3.99 18.58 -13.28
CA GLN A 46 3.78 19.71 -12.36
C GLN A 46 2.50 20.48 -12.69
N GLU A 47 2.25 20.78 -13.97
CA GLU A 47 1.02 21.44 -14.42
C GLU A 47 -0.21 20.61 -14.12
N GLU A 48 -0.17 19.28 -14.33
CA GLU A 48 -1.26 18.37 -14.00
C GLU A 48 -1.49 18.28 -12.48
N ALA A 49 -0.41 18.25 -11.69
CA ALA A 49 -0.50 18.25 -10.23
C ALA A 49 -1.09 19.55 -9.68
N GLU A 50 -0.73 20.71 -10.27
CA GLU A 50 -1.30 22.01 -9.91
C GLU A 50 -2.77 22.16 -10.37
N ALA A 51 -3.11 21.65 -11.56
CA ALA A 51 -4.48 21.66 -12.09
C ALA A 51 -5.40 20.68 -11.33
N SER A 52 -4.86 19.61 -10.79
CA SER A 52 -5.59 18.60 -9.99
C SER A 52 -5.64 18.95 -8.50
N ALA A 53 -4.98 20.02 -8.06
CA ALA A 53 -5.04 20.49 -6.69
C ALA A 53 -6.40 21.13 -6.40
N GLU A 54 -7.42 20.30 -6.21
CA GLU A 54 -8.62 20.73 -5.49
C GLU A 54 -8.18 21.11 -4.07
N ASP A 55 -8.54 22.31 -3.61
CA ASP A 55 -8.25 22.77 -2.23
C ASP A 55 -8.89 21.86 -1.16
N THR A 56 -9.74 20.94 -1.58
CA THR A 56 -10.52 20.07 -0.70
C THR A 56 -10.60 18.65 -1.26
N ILE A 57 -10.16 17.68 -0.47
CA ILE A 57 -10.36 16.26 -0.76
C ILE A 57 -11.71 15.84 -0.15
N SER A 58 -12.65 15.41 -0.99
CA SER A 58 -13.96 14.95 -0.57
C SER A 58 -14.03 13.42 -0.52
N ALA A 59 -14.83 12.89 0.42
CA ALA A 59 -15.06 11.45 0.49
C ALA A 59 -15.79 10.97 -0.78
N THR A 60 -15.25 9.95 -1.43
CA THR A 60 -15.84 9.31 -2.62
C THR A 60 -16.82 8.19 -2.29
N ALA A 61 -16.87 7.75 -1.03
CA ALA A 61 -17.77 6.73 -0.52
C ALA A 61 -18.18 7.04 0.92
N GLU A 62 -19.32 6.50 1.34
CA GLU A 62 -19.70 6.51 2.75
C GLU A 62 -18.78 5.59 3.54
N GLY A 63 -18.40 5.99 4.74
CA GLY A 63 -17.52 5.21 5.61
C GLY A 63 -17.20 5.93 6.90
N ARG A 64 -16.50 5.22 7.79
CA ARG A 64 -16.03 5.76 9.06
C ARG A 64 -14.51 5.94 9.02
N VAL A 65 -14.02 7.11 9.40
CA VAL A 65 -12.57 7.37 9.51
C VAL A 65 -12.00 6.56 10.68
N LYS A 66 -11.00 5.73 10.39
CA LYS A 66 -10.34 4.86 11.37
C LYS A 66 -8.92 5.29 11.70
N ALA A 67 -8.23 5.93 10.76
CA ALA A 67 -6.92 6.51 11.00
C ALA A 67 -6.76 7.80 10.20
N ILE A 68 -6.05 8.76 10.77
CA ILE A 68 -5.63 10.02 10.12
C ILE A 68 -4.12 10.11 10.32
N TYR A 69 -3.38 10.17 9.22
CA TYR A 69 -1.92 10.23 9.23
C TYR A 69 -1.39 11.64 8.97
N ALA A 70 -2.19 12.48 8.30
CA ALA A 70 -1.82 13.85 7.97
C ALA A 70 -2.28 14.82 9.04
N GLY A 71 -1.40 15.70 9.48
CA GLY A 71 -1.67 16.85 10.33
C GLY A 71 -1.71 18.15 9.54
N GLU A 72 -2.23 19.21 10.18
CA GLU A 72 -2.25 20.55 9.58
C GLU A 72 -0.81 21.05 9.35
N GLY A 73 -0.49 21.41 8.11
CA GLY A 73 0.82 21.87 7.69
C GLY A 73 1.76 20.77 7.16
N ASP A 74 1.35 19.52 7.23
CA ASP A 74 2.13 18.42 6.65
C ASP A 74 2.10 18.49 5.11
N ARG A 75 3.18 18.02 4.51
CA ARG A 75 3.24 17.88 3.06
C ARG A 75 2.58 16.57 2.65
N VAL A 76 1.54 16.66 1.82
CA VAL A 76 0.74 15.51 1.36
C VAL A 76 1.61 14.38 0.83
N TRP A 77 2.60 14.70 -0.02
CA TRP A 77 3.49 13.70 -0.60
C TRP A 77 4.33 12.96 0.43
N ASP A 78 4.86 13.66 1.44
CA ASP A 78 5.69 13.04 2.49
C ASP A 78 4.84 12.04 3.30
N VAL A 79 3.62 12.43 3.67
CA VAL A 79 2.69 11.54 4.40
C VAL A 79 2.33 10.31 3.58
N ILE A 80 2.01 10.48 2.29
CA ILE A 80 1.67 9.34 1.41
C ILE A 80 2.88 8.42 1.20
N SER A 81 4.07 8.98 1.04
CA SER A 81 5.30 8.19 0.88
C SER A 81 5.61 7.33 2.11
N ASP A 82 5.34 7.86 3.32
CA ASP A 82 5.66 7.19 4.58
C ASP A 82 4.55 6.24 5.04
N GLN A 83 3.28 6.64 4.89
CA GLN A 83 2.11 5.95 5.44
C GLN A 83 1.22 5.27 4.37
N GLY A 84 1.44 5.59 3.11
CA GLY A 84 0.65 5.07 1.98
C GLY A 84 -0.74 5.69 1.81
N ALA A 85 -1.16 6.57 2.72
CA ALA A 85 -2.43 7.27 2.67
C ALA A 85 -2.43 8.50 3.60
N LEU A 86 -3.33 9.45 3.38
CA LEU A 86 -3.60 10.56 4.31
C LEU A 86 -4.52 10.12 5.45
N MET A 87 -5.48 9.26 5.13
CA MET A 87 -6.39 8.65 6.10
C MET A 87 -6.95 7.32 5.59
N LEU A 88 -7.46 6.52 6.53
CA LEU A 88 -8.12 5.25 6.25
C LEU A 88 -9.59 5.32 6.66
N LEU A 89 -10.46 4.83 5.79
CA LEU A 89 -11.89 4.69 6.04
C LEU A 89 -12.30 3.22 6.05
N SER A 90 -13.20 2.87 6.97
CA SER A 90 -13.96 1.62 6.95
C SER A 90 -15.23 1.83 6.14
N LEU A 91 -15.44 1.04 5.10
CA LEU A 91 -16.59 1.16 4.19
C LEU A 91 -17.80 0.33 4.63
N ASP A 92 -17.56 -0.76 5.34
CA ASP A 92 -18.61 -1.72 5.74
C ASP A 92 -18.95 -1.69 7.23
N GLY A 93 -18.28 -0.82 8.00
CA GLY A 93 -18.47 -0.70 9.44
C GLY A 93 -17.88 -1.86 10.23
N LEU A 94 -16.93 -2.60 9.67
CA LEU A 94 -16.30 -3.75 10.30
C LEU A 94 -14.78 -3.59 10.40
N MET A 95 -14.26 -4.07 11.53
CA MET A 95 -12.85 -4.39 11.71
C MET A 95 -12.67 -5.90 11.66
N ALA A 96 -11.50 -6.36 11.28
CA ALA A 96 -11.17 -7.77 11.21
C ALA A 96 -9.89 -8.10 11.96
N VAL A 97 -9.78 -9.34 12.43
CA VAL A 97 -8.54 -9.94 12.94
C VAL A 97 -8.43 -11.35 12.40
N ASP A 98 -7.23 -11.71 11.94
CA ASP A 98 -6.92 -13.07 11.50
C ASP A 98 -6.27 -13.84 12.64
N ILE A 99 -6.79 -15.05 12.90
CA ILE A 99 -6.22 -15.99 13.85
C ILE A 99 -5.91 -17.30 13.13
N GLU A 100 -5.00 -18.10 13.67
CA GLU A 100 -4.76 -19.45 13.20
C GLU A 100 -5.97 -20.35 13.56
N ASP A 101 -6.34 -21.24 12.65
CA ASP A 101 -7.43 -22.19 12.85
C ASP A 101 -6.95 -23.62 12.63
N ASP A 102 -7.14 -24.47 13.64
CA ASP A 102 -6.86 -25.90 13.63
C ASP A 102 -8.05 -26.72 13.08
N GLU A 103 -8.80 -26.17 12.12
CA GLU A 103 -9.99 -26.78 11.52
C GLU A 103 -11.16 -27.01 12.50
N THR A 104 -11.21 -26.22 13.58
CA THR A 104 -12.26 -26.33 14.60
C THR A 104 -13.33 -25.26 14.49
N LEU A 105 -13.04 -24.17 13.77
CA LEU A 105 -13.91 -23.00 13.65
C LEU A 105 -14.76 -23.07 12.39
N ALA A 106 -16.00 -22.65 12.49
CA ALA A 106 -16.91 -22.58 11.35
C ALA A 106 -17.33 -21.14 11.03
N MET A 107 -17.48 -20.86 9.71
CA MET A 107 -18.02 -19.58 9.26
C MET A 107 -19.39 -19.33 9.89
N GLY A 108 -19.56 -18.15 10.49
CA GLY A 108 -20.79 -17.72 11.16
C GLY A 108 -20.79 -17.94 12.67
N ASP A 109 -19.81 -18.66 13.22
CA ASP A 109 -19.68 -18.82 14.67
C ASP A 109 -19.48 -17.48 15.37
N THR A 110 -20.06 -17.35 16.57
CA THR A 110 -19.91 -16.17 17.41
C THR A 110 -18.75 -16.38 18.37
N VAL A 111 -17.87 -15.42 18.43
CA VAL A 111 -16.69 -15.38 19.31
C VAL A 111 -16.65 -14.06 20.09
N GLN A 112 -15.78 -13.96 21.06
CA GLN A 112 -15.52 -12.73 21.77
C GLN A 112 -14.12 -12.22 21.41
N VAL A 113 -14.01 -10.93 21.19
CA VAL A 113 -12.74 -10.24 20.90
C VAL A 113 -12.45 -9.34 22.10
N LEU A 114 -11.44 -9.75 22.87
CA LEU A 114 -11.02 -9.05 24.09
C LEU A 114 -9.97 -8.01 23.74
N ARG A 115 -10.24 -6.77 24.12
CA ARG A 115 -9.34 -5.64 24.01
C ARG A 115 -8.34 -5.60 25.17
N PRO A 116 -7.21 -4.88 25.06
CA PRO A 116 -6.23 -4.74 26.14
C PRO A 116 -6.78 -4.15 27.43
N ASP A 117 -7.85 -3.35 27.33
CA ASP A 117 -8.54 -2.76 28.49
C ASP A 117 -9.50 -3.74 29.20
N GLY A 118 -9.62 -4.97 28.70
CA GLY A 118 -10.52 -6.01 29.21
C GLY A 118 -11.94 -5.92 28.66
N THR A 119 -12.25 -4.97 27.78
CA THR A 119 -13.56 -4.89 27.12
C THR A 119 -13.72 -6.01 26.11
N ALA A 120 -14.86 -6.70 26.11
CA ALA A 120 -15.20 -7.75 25.16
C ALA A 120 -16.11 -7.19 24.06
N LEU A 121 -15.70 -7.34 22.80
CA LEU A 121 -16.51 -7.07 21.63
C LEU A 121 -17.11 -8.38 21.11
N SER A 122 -18.38 -8.33 20.66
CA SER A 122 -18.97 -9.49 19.97
C SER A 122 -18.41 -9.61 18.58
N GLY A 123 -17.74 -10.74 18.28
CA GLY A 123 -17.18 -11.05 16.98
C GLY A 123 -17.91 -12.19 16.30
N ARG A 124 -17.73 -12.29 14.99
CA ARG A 124 -18.22 -13.37 14.15
C ARG A 124 -17.13 -13.86 13.22
N ILE A 125 -17.05 -15.18 13.02
CA ILE A 125 -16.16 -15.75 12.01
C ILE A 125 -16.75 -15.49 10.63
N ALA A 126 -16.09 -14.60 9.87
CA ALA A 126 -16.52 -14.20 8.53
C ALA A 126 -16.00 -15.16 7.45
N GLN A 127 -14.81 -15.71 7.66
CA GLN A 127 -14.15 -16.61 6.72
C GLN A 127 -13.24 -17.59 7.44
N VAL A 128 -13.18 -18.81 6.93
CA VAL A 128 -12.19 -19.82 7.31
C VAL A 128 -11.55 -20.34 6.02
N ALA A 129 -10.25 -20.16 5.88
CA ALA A 129 -9.50 -20.60 4.71
C ALA A 129 -8.00 -20.75 5.01
N ASN A 130 -7.37 -21.77 4.44
CA ASN A 130 -5.92 -21.99 4.50
C ASN A 130 -5.33 -22.02 5.92
N GLY A 131 -6.05 -22.60 6.88
CA GLY A 131 -5.61 -22.70 8.28
C GLY A 131 -5.70 -21.36 9.03
N LYS A 132 -6.51 -20.43 8.55
CA LYS A 132 -6.80 -19.15 9.20
C LYS A 132 -8.28 -18.88 9.26
N ALA A 133 -8.71 -18.26 10.34
CA ALA A 133 -10.05 -17.74 10.51
C ALA A 133 -9.99 -16.21 10.59
N THR A 134 -10.81 -15.53 9.78
CA THR A 134 -11.01 -14.09 9.85
C THR A 134 -12.23 -13.81 10.71
N VAL A 135 -12.01 -13.11 11.80
CA VAL A 135 -13.05 -12.69 12.74
C VAL A 135 -13.35 -11.22 12.50
N THR A 136 -14.64 -10.90 12.35
CA THR A 136 -15.09 -9.51 12.20
C THR A 136 -15.81 -9.02 13.45
N VAL A 137 -15.61 -7.74 13.77
CA VAL A 137 -16.28 -7.01 14.86
C VAL A 137 -16.79 -5.67 14.33
N SER A 138 -17.75 -5.04 15.03
CA SER A 138 -18.15 -3.67 14.71
C SER A 138 -16.96 -2.72 14.81
N ASP A 139 -16.87 -1.78 13.89
CA ASP A 139 -15.82 -0.76 13.91
C ASP A 139 -16.10 0.39 14.89
N GLU A 140 -17.29 0.43 15.55
CA GLU A 140 -17.66 1.53 16.46
C GLU A 140 -16.74 1.63 17.66
N ASP A 141 -16.45 0.49 18.29
CA ASP A 141 -15.68 0.42 19.53
C ASP A 141 -14.28 -0.19 19.33
N ALA A 142 -13.89 -0.51 18.08
CA ALA A 142 -12.64 -1.14 17.73
C ALA A 142 -11.68 -0.11 17.11
N ALA A 143 -10.41 -0.10 17.54
CA ALA A 143 -9.39 0.77 17.00
C ALA A 143 -8.51 0.04 15.97
N TYR A 144 -8.09 0.75 14.92
CA TYR A 144 -7.15 0.23 13.94
C TYR A 144 -5.77 -0.02 14.58
N GLY A 145 -5.17 -1.17 14.30
CA GLY A 145 -3.88 -1.57 14.86
C GLY A 145 -3.91 -2.01 16.32
N GLU A 146 -5.12 -2.10 16.94
CA GLU A 146 -5.25 -2.55 18.32
C GLU A 146 -5.01 -4.07 18.39
N ARG A 147 -4.14 -4.50 19.30
CA ARG A 147 -3.90 -5.93 19.56
C ARG A 147 -5.00 -6.50 20.42
N VAL A 148 -5.61 -7.58 19.96
CA VAL A 148 -6.75 -8.21 20.63
C VAL A 148 -6.54 -9.71 20.79
N THR A 149 -7.27 -10.31 21.73
CA THR A 149 -7.34 -11.75 21.95
C THR A 149 -8.73 -12.25 21.57
N VAL A 150 -8.81 -13.24 20.70
CA VAL A 150 -10.07 -13.87 20.32
C VAL A 150 -10.31 -15.07 21.24
N THR A 151 -11.53 -15.15 21.81
CA THR A 151 -11.94 -16.26 22.70
C THR A 151 -13.26 -16.84 22.24
N ASP A 152 -13.49 -18.10 22.59
CA ASP A 152 -14.79 -18.75 22.42
C ASP A 152 -15.83 -18.22 23.44
N GLY A 153 -17.06 -18.69 23.33
CA GLY A 153 -18.14 -18.32 24.27
C GLY A 153 -17.92 -18.81 25.70
N GLN A 154 -16.89 -19.61 25.96
CA GLN A 154 -16.54 -20.17 27.27
C GLN A 154 -15.28 -19.52 27.87
N GLY A 155 -14.64 -18.62 27.11
CA GLY A 155 -13.45 -17.89 27.52
C GLY A 155 -12.13 -18.60 27.20
N ALA A 156 -12.13 -19.67 26.41
CA ALA A 156 -10.90 -20.27 25.93
C ALA A 156 -10.31 -19.43 24.77
N THR A 157 -9.00 -19.17 24.84
CA THR A 157 -8.31 -18.40 23.82
C THR A 157 -8.21 -19.20 22.52
N LEU A 158 -8.69 -18.61 21.43
CA LEU A 158 -8.62 -19.15 20.08
C LEU A 158 -7.40 -18.60 19.31
N GLY A 159 -6.99 -17.35 19.61
CA GLY A 159 -5.84 -16.72 18.99
C GLY A 159 -5.71 -15.26 19.37
N GLU A 160 -4.63 -14.63 18.88
CA GLU A 160 -4.34 -13.21 19.06
C GLU A 160 -3.96 -12.58 17.72
N GLY A 161 -4.25 -11.30 17.55
CA GLY A 161 -3.89 -10.57 16.35
C GLY A 161 -4.09 -9.07 16.51
N GLU A 162 -3.82 -8.34 15.44
CA GLU A 162 -4.08 -6.91 15.36
C GLU A 162 -5.34 -6.66 14.51
N LEU A 163 -6.18 -5.74 14.97
CA LEU A 163 -7.37 -5.31 14.24
C LEU A 163 -6.98 -4.48 13.02
N TYR A 164 -7.47 -4.87 11.86
CA TYR A 164 -7.38 -4.14 10.61
C TYR A 164 -8.77 -3.81 10.06
N ILE A 165 -8.86 -2.88 9.12
CA ILE A 165 -10.12 -2.50 8.49
C ILE A 165 -10.53 -3.59 7.52
N HIS A 166 -11.73 -4.19 7.69
CA HIS A 166 -12.20 -5.29 6.85
C HIS A 166 -12.42 -4.84 5.39
N SER A 167 -13.06 -3.71 5.18
CA SER A 167 -13.21 -3.08 3.87
C SER A 167 -12.61 -1.68 3.91
N GLU A 168 -11.34 -1.57 3.49
CA GLU A 168 -10.53 -0.36 3.60
C GLU A 168 -10.62 0.51 2.34
N LEU A 169 -10.80 1.82 2.54
CA LEU A 169 -10.54 2.84 1.54
C LEU A 169 -9.37 3.72 2.00
N LYS A 170 -8.33 3.80 1.16
CA LYS A 170 -7.20 4.71 1.33
C LYS A 170 -7.47 6.03 0.64
N VAL A 171 -7.44 7.12 1.41
CA VAL A 171 -7.56 8.46 0.85
C VAL A 171 -6.16 9.00 0.59
N THR A 172 -5.83 9.23 -0.68
CA THR A 172 -4.48 9.65 -1.12
C THR A 172 -4.43 11.06 -1.69
N GLY A 173 -5.58 11.69 -1.95
CA GLY A 173 -5.63 13.04 -2.50
C GLY A 173 -5.54 13.14 -4.04
N TYR A 174 -5.68 11.99 -4.72
CA TYR A 174 -5.76 11.91 -6.19
C TYR A 174 -7.07 11.22 -6.59
#